data_bd60b8e043ca921805a3b1b85918426a
#
_entry.id   bd60b8e043ca921805a3b1b85918426a
#
_cell.length_a   1.000
_cell.length_b   1.000
_cell.length_c   1.000
_cell.angle_alpha   90.00
_cell.angle_beta   90.00
_cell.angle_gamma   90.00
#
_symmetry.space_group_name_H-M   'P 1'
#
loop_
_entity.id
_entity.type
_entity.pdbx_description
1 polymer ?
#
loop_
_entity_poly.entity_id
_entity_poly.type
_entity_poly.pdbx_seq_one_letter_code
_entity_poly.pdbx_strand_id
1 'polypeptide(L)'
;VNYYKKKCIEARKSIRIVTPYFVPQPWLFASLKKAARRGVRVEVILPAYTDHFLIQLAHRYILTSLSPMINFLMMPTMNHAKVLLVDDDEGLVGSNNIDGQSFNLNLEASVVFQRKDMIGDLRVILDDWKKKSTPFSGADFKRRWYDGILESLVRLIYPVL
;
A
#
# COMPACT_ATOMS: atom_id res chain seq x y z
N VAL A 1 -9.55 -6.11 -8.94
CA VAL A 1 -10.42 -5.22 -8.14
C VAL A 1 -11.22 -6.02 -7.12
N ASN A 2 -12.06 -6.96 -7.54
CA ASN A 2 -12.95 -7.71 -6.64
C ASN A 2 -12.21 -8.49 -5.55
N TYR A 3 -11.04 -9.06 -5.85
CA TYR A 3 -10.24 -9.80 -4.89
C TYR A 3 -9.78 -8.93 -3.72
N TYR A 4 -9.11 -7.79 -3.98
CA TYR A 4 -8.64 -6.88 -2.94
C TYR A 4 -9.78 -6.35 -2.07
N LYS A 5 -10.91 -5.96 -2.70
CA LYS A 5 -12.10 -5.49 -1.99
C LYS A 5 -12.66 -6.58 -1.06
N LYS A 6 -12.78 -7.82 -1.56
CA LYS A 6 -13.23 -8.97 -0.78
C LYS A 6 -12.30 -9.19 0.42
N LYS A 7 -10.99 -9.22 0.20
CA LYS A 7 -10.02 -9.45 1.28
C LYS A 7 -10.00 -8.35 2.33
N CYS A 8 -10.15 -7.09 1.95
CA CYS A 8 -10.32 -6.01 2.92
C CYS A 8 -11.59 -6.16 3.78
N ILE A 9 -12.68 -6.73 3.23
CA ILE A 9 -13.92 -6.97 3.97
C ILE A 9 -13.77 -8.16 4.92
N GLU A 10 -13.15 -9.24 4.45
CA GLU A 10 -13.02 -10.50 5.17
C GLU A 10 -11.95 -10.49 6.28
N ALA A 11 -10.93 -9.65 6.13
CA ALA A 11 -9.83 -9.54 7.08
C ALA A 11 -10.32 -9.28 8.52
N ARG A 12 -9.74 -10.03 9.47
CA ARG A 12 -10.08 -10.01 10.89
C ARG A 12 -8.94 -9.56 11.80
N LYS A 13 -7.68 -9.81 11.38
CA LYS A 13 -6.48 -9.55 12.20
C LYS A 13 -5.55 -8.54 11.55
N SER A 14 -5.15 -8.80 10.30
CA SER A 14 -4.13 -7.98 9.64
C SER A 14 -4.23 -8.00 8.12
N ILE A 15 -3.83 -6.88 7.51
CA ILE A 15 -3.59 -6.73 6.08
C ILE A 15 -2.19 -6.15 5.95
N ARG A 16 -1.29 -6.88 5.28
CA ARG A 16 0.09 -6.44 5.00
C ARG A 16 0.25 -6.32 3.49
N ILE A 17 0.64 -5.14 3.03
CA ILE A 17 0.84 -4.82 1.61
C ILE A 17 2.30 -4.43 1.40
N VAL A 18 2.90 -4.89 0.32
CA VAL A 18 4.17 -4.37 -0.20
C VAL A 18 3.93 -3.95 -1.64
N THR A 19 4.31 -2.76 -2.00
CA THR A 19 4.18 -2.24 -3.36
C THR A 19 5.15 -1.09 -3.58
N PRO A 20 5.78 -0.96 -4.77
CA PRO A 20 6.59 0.22 -5.09
C PRO A 20 5.75 1.49 -5.22
N TYR A 21 4.53 1.33 -5.72
CA TYR A 21 3.61 2.44 -5.97
C TYR A 21 2.30 2.21 -5.22
N PHE A 22 1.92 3.20 -4.41
CA PHE A 22 0.71 3.15 -3.59
C PHE A 22 -0.16 4.37 -3.86
N VAL A 23 -0.95 4.26 -4.92
CA VAL A 23 -1.96 5.25 -5.33
C VAL A 23 -3.32 4.55 -5.39
N PRO A 24 -3.87 4.12 -4.22
CA PRO A 24 -5.02 3.25 -4.18
C PRO A 24 -6.26 3.95 -4.73
N GLN A 25 -6.95 3.31 -5.66
CA GLN A 25 -8.24 3.76 -6.15
C GLN A 25 -9.22 4.05 -4.99
N PRO A 26 -10.19 4.97 -5.17
CA PRO A 26 -11.10 5.39 -4.09
C PRO A 26 -11.80 4.24 -3.37
N TRP A 27 -12.15 3.17 -4.10
CA TRP A 27 -12.77 1.98 -3.51
C TRP A 27 -11.82 1.21 -2.57
N LEU A 28 -10.52 1.10 -2.92
CA LEU A 28 -9.52 0.42 -2.09
C LEU A 28 -9.17 1.29 -0.88
N PHE A 29 -8.99 2.60 -1.09
CA PHE A 29 -8.78 3.57 -0.02
C PHE A 29 -9.90 3.48 1.04
N ALA A 30 -11.17 3.46 0.61
CA ALA A 30 -12.30 3.30 1.51
C ALA A 30 -12.34 1.93 2.19
N SER A 31 -11.96 0.86 1.48
CA SER A 31 -11.95 -0.50 2.03
C SER A 31 -10.89 -0.69 3.10
N LEU A 32 -9.68 -0.16 2.91
CA LEU A 32 -8.59 -0.18 3.90
C LEU A 32 -8.98 0.62 5.16
N LYS A 33 -9.56 1.82 4.98
CA LYS A 33 -10.09 2.60 6.12
C LYS A 33 -11.15 1.84 6.91
N LYS A 34 -12.09 1.18 6.22
CA LYS A 34 -13.13 0.37 6.87
C LYS A 34 -12.52 -0.80 7.64
N ALA A 35 -11.51 -1.49 7.07
CA ALA A 35 -10.80 -2.56 7.76
C ALA A 35 -10.10 -2.05 9.03
N ALA A 36 -9.34 -0.95 8.93
CA ALA A 36 -8.67 -0.33 10.08
C ALA A 36 -9.64 0.09 11.19
N ARG A 37 -10.81 0.67 10.83
CA ARG A 37 -11.86 1.04 11.80
C ARG A 37 -12.49 -0.17 12.51
N ARG A 38 -12.43 -1.37 11.92
CA ARG A 38 -12.84 -2.63 12.57
C ARG A 38 -11.79 -3.20 13.51
N GLY A 39 -10.62 -2.54 13.64
CA GLY A 39 -9.50 -3.01 14.44
C GLY A 39 -8.51 -3.92 13.67
N VAL A 40 -8.67 -4.08 12.36
CA VAL A 40 -7.70 -4.80 11.53
C VAL A 40 -6.42 -3.98 11.44
N ARG A 41 -5.27 -4.59 11.77
CA ARG A 41 -3.96 -3.95 11.62
C ARG A 41 -3.58 -3.88 10.14
N VAL A 42 -3.54 -2.68 9.59
CA VAL A 42 -3.14 -2.46 8.19
C VAL A 42 -1.71 -1.90 8.17
N GLU A 43 -0.81 -2.61 7.50
CA GLU A 43 0.59 -2.24 7.30
C GLU A 43 0.89 -2.18 5.80
N VAL A 44 1.56 -1.11 5.37
CA VAL A 44 1.98 -0.95 3.97
C VAL A 44 3.48 -0.63 3.94
N ILE A 45 4.27 -1.48 3.30
CA ILE A 45 5.70 -1.29 3.09
C ILE A 45 5.92 -0.69 1.71
N LEU A 46 6.61 0.44 1.67
CA LEU A 46 6.89 1.24 0.48
C LEU A 46 8.37 1.62 0.42
N PRO A 47 8.95 1.83 -0.76
CA PRO A 47 10.25 2.49 -0.85
C PRO A 47 10.13 3.95 -0.37
N ALA A 48 11.15 4.45 0.33
CA ALA A 48 11.22 5.84 0.79
C ALA A 48 11.29 6.83 -0.40
N TYR A 49 11.86 6.37 -1.51
CA TYR A 49 11.99 7.13 -2.75
C TYR A 49 11.51 6.27 -3.92
N THR A 50 10.76 6.88 -4.81
CA THR A 50 10.31 6.27 -6.07
C THR A 50 11.03 6.94 -7.24
N ASP A 51 11.16 6.23 -8.35
CA ASP A 51 11.70 6.71 -9.62
C ASP A 51 10.73 7.62 -10.38
N HIS A 52 9.45 7.66 -9.97
CA HIS A 52 8.41 8.48 -10.57
C HIS A 52 8.05 9.69 -9.71
N PHE A 53 8.40 10.90 -10.16
CA PHE A 53 8.14 12.15 -9.45
C PHE A 53 6.66 12.37 -9.08
N LEU A 54 5.74 12.10 -10.00
CA LEU A 54 4.29 12.27 -9.74
C LEU A 54 3.79 11.30 -8.67
N ILE A 55 4.29 10.07 -8.64
CA ILE A 55 3.95 9.08 -7.62
C ILE A 55 4.52 9.50 -6.26
N GLN A 56 5.75 10.01 -6.24
CA GLN A 56 6.34 10.54 -5.01
C GLN A 56 5.51 11.68 -4.42
N LEU A 57 4.97 12.55 -5.27
CA LEU A 57 4.09 13.63 -4.86
C LEU A 57 2.73 13.10 -4.34
N ALA A 58 2.15 12.13 -5.05
CA ALA A 58 0.90 11.48 -4.65
C ALA A 58 1.06 10.72 -3.32
N HIS A 59 2.16 10.00 -3.13
CA HIS A 59 2.48 9.32 -1.87
C HIS A 59 2.40 10.27 -0.69
N ARG A 60 3.04 11.44 -0.78
CA ARG A 60 3.06 12.43 0.30
C ARG A 60 1.64 12.76 0.80
N TYR A 61 0.74 13.06 -0.12
CA TYR A 61 -0.66 13.35 0.20
C TYR A 61 -1.41 12.15 0.78
N ILE A 62 -1.29 10.99 0.12
CA ILE A 62 -2.01 9.76 0.47
C ILE A 62 -1.54 9.25 1.85
N LEU A 63 -0.22 9.18 2.07
CA LEU A 63 0.34 8.67 3.32
C LEU A 63 -0.06 9.56 4.49
N THR A 64 0.02 10.89 4.34
CA THR A 64 -0.43 11.83 5.39
C THR A 64 -1.92 11.65 5.72
N SER A 65 -2.76 11.42 4.70
CA SER A 65 -4.20 11.25 4.87
C SER A 65 -4.58 9.92 5.56
N LEU A 66 -3.76 8.89 5.41
CA LEU A 66 -4.03 7.54 5.91
C LEU A 66 -3.22 7.16 7.16
N SER A 67 -2.11 7.83 7.44
CA SER A 67 -1.21 7.51 8.56
C SER A 67 -1.89 7.45 9.95
N PRO A 68 -2.99 8.17 10.23
CA PRO A 68 -3.71 8.00 11.47
C PRO A 68 -4.39 6.62 11.65
N MET A 69 -4.54 5.85 10.57
CA MET A 69 -5.27 4.58 10.56
C MET A 69 -4.46 3.40 10.02
N ILE A 70 -3.41 3.68 9.25
CA ILE A 70 -2.60 2.69 8.54
C ILE A 70 -1.13 2.91 8.87
N ASN A 71 -0.42 1.84 9.19
CA ASN A 71 1.01 1.88 9.44
C ASN A 71 1.77 1.83 8.11
N PHE A 72 2.38 2.94 7.73
CA PHE A 72 3.29 3.00 6.60
C PHE A 72 4.73 2.80 7.05
N LEU A 73 5.44 1.94 6.35
CA LEU A 73 6.81 1.55 6.63
C LEU A 73 7.66 1.86 5.39
N MET A 74 8.62 2.75 5.54
CA MET A 74 9.43 3.27 4.45
C MET A 74 10.75 2.51 4.36
N MET A 75 10.93 1.74 3.30
CA MET A 75 12.20 1.05 3.03
C MET A 75 13.24 2.03 2.47
N PRO A 76 14.50 1.99 2.94
CA PRO A 76 15.55 2.88 2.43
C PRO A 76 15.93 2.58 0.98
N THR A 77 15.69 1.36 0.52
CA THR A 77 15.99 0.91 -0.86
C THR A 77 14.71 0.66 -1.64
N MET A 78 14.78 0.75 -2.98
CA MET A 78 13.67 0.37 -3.85
C MET A 78 13.34 -1.12 -3.66
N ASN A 79 12.09 -1.41 -3.31
CA ASN A 79 11.53 -2.74 -3.29
C ASN A 79 10.40 -2.81 -4.32
N HIS A 80 10.61 -3.58 -5.39
CA HIS A 80 9.65 -3.67 -6.49
C HIS A 80 8.67 -4.86 -6.35
N ALA A 81 8.60 -5.48 -5.18
CA ALA A 81 7.64 -6.55 -4.90
C ALA A 81 6.21 -6.03 -4.82
N LYS A 82 5.25 -6.84 -5.23
CA LYS A 82 3.81 -6.60 -5.10
C LYS A 82 3.23 -7.77 -4.34
N VAL A 83 2.91 -7.53 -3.08
CA VAL A 83 2.50 -8.56 -2.12
C VAL A 83 1.29 -8.09 -1.34
N LEU A 84 0.37 -9.01 -1.12
CA LEU A 84 -0.71 -8.90 -0.14
C LEU A 84 -0.69 -10.13 0.76
N LEU A 85 -0.64 -9.95 2.07
CA LEU A 85 -0.82 -11.01 3.06
C LEU A 85 -1.98 -10.63 3.99
N VAL A 86 -2.97 -11.51 4.11
CA VAL A 86 -4.18 -11.28 4.91
C VAL A 86 -4.23 -12.30 6.03
N ASP A 87 -4.38 -11.81 7.25
CA ASP A 87 -4.58 -12.58 8.50
C ASP A 87 -3.49 -13.64 8.78
N ASP A 88 -2.36 -13.58 8.08
CA ASP A 88 -1.31 -14.62 8.04
C ASP A 88 -1.82 -15.98 7.54
N ASP A 89 -2.90 -15.99 6.76
CA ASP A 89 -3.55 -17.21 6.24
C ASP A 89 -3.56 -17.27 4.71
N GLU A 90 -3.56 -16.11 4.04
CA GLU A 90 -3.62 -16.05 2.57
C GLU A 90 -2.65 -15.02 2.03
N GLY A 91 -1.78 -15.46 1.13
CA GLY A 91 -0.80 -14.64 0.42
C GLY A 91 -1.16 -14.47 -1.04
N LEU A 92 -0.85 -13.28 -1.58
CA LEU A 92 -0.85 -12.97 -3.01
C LEU A 92 0.48 -12.35 -3.36
N VAL A 93 1.09 -12.84 -4.43
CA VAL A 93 2.30 -12.26 -5.04
C VAL A 93 2.04 -12.12 -6.54
N GLY A 94 2.40 -10.98 -7.11
CA GLY A 94 2.14 -10.75 -8.52
C GLY A 94 2.83 -9.52 -9.10
N SER A 95 2.35 -9.09 -10.26
CA SER A 95 2.84 -7.91 -10.98
C SER A 95 2.04 -6.64 -10.68
N ASN A 96 0.87 -6.75 -10.04
CA ASN A 96 -0.11 -5.68 -9.86
C ASN A 96 0.31 -4.65 -8.79
N ASN A 97 0.62 -3.43 -9.19
CA ASN A 97 0.80 -2.32 -8.27
C ASN A 97 -0.53 -1.90 -7.64
N ILE A 98 -0.45 -1.09 -6.59
CA ILE A 98 -1.63 -0.45 -5.98
C ILE A 98 -1.81 0.93 -6.65
N ASP A 99 -2.17 0.94 -7.92
CA ASP A 99 -2.45 2.14 -8.70
C ASP A 99 -3.57 1.94 -9.72
N GLY A 100 -4.01 3.04 -10.36
CA GLY A 100 -5.11 3.02 -11.31
C GLY A 100 -4.79 2.29 -12.60
N GLN A 101 -3.56 2.38 -13.08
CA GLN A 101 -3.12 1.72 -14.32
C GLN A 101 -3.13 0.21 -14.15
N SER A 102 -2.54 -0.30 -13.07
CA SER A 102 -2.50 -1.74 -12.79
C SER A 102 -3.88 -2.34 -12.57
N PHE A 103 -4.83 -1.59 -11.96
CA PHE A 103 -6.17 -2.13 -11.74
C PHE A 103 -7.10 -2.06 -12.94
N ASN A 104 -6.89 -1.12 -13.89
CA ASN A 104 -7.87 -0.84 -14.92
C ASN A 104 -7.38 -1.06 -16.35
N LEU A 105 -6.07 -0.94 -16.60
CA LEU A 105 -5.51 -0.88 -17.95
C LEU A 105 -4.52 -1.99 -18.26
N ASN A 106 -3.72 -2.41 -17.28
CA ASN A 106 -2.68 -3.40 -17.50
C ASN A 106 -3.21 -4.83 -17.44
N LEU A 107 -2.59 -5.71 -18.21
CA LEU A 107 -2.71 -7.16 -18.02
C LEU A 107 -1.74 -7.57 -16.90
N GLU A 108 -2.30 -7.97 -15.76
CA GLU A 108 -1.55 -8.32 -14.56
C GLU A 108 -1.77 -9.78 -14.19
N ALA A 109 -0.74 -10.43 -13.69
CA ALA A 109 -0.80 -11.79 -13.21
C ALA A 109 -0.44 -11.85 -11.73
N SER A 110 -1.18 -12.66 -10.97
CA SER A 110 -0.92 -12.87 -9.55
C SER A 110 -1.19 -14.32 -9.16
N VAL A 111 -0.39 -14.82 -8.23
CA VAL A 111 -0.57 -16.14 -7.61
C VAL A 111 -1.10 -15.93 -6.20
N VAL A 112 -2.19 -16.61 -5.90
CA VAL A 112 -2.79 -16.66 -4.56
C VAL A 112 -2.48 -18.01 -3.93
N PHE A 113 -2.09 -18.05 -2.68
CA PHE A 113 -1.76 -19.27 -1.97
C PHE A 113 -2.15 -19.20 -0.49
N GLN A 114 -2.45 -20.40 0.07
CA GLN A 114 -2.85 -20.60 1.47
C GLN A 114 -2.04 -21.73 2.15
N ARG A 115 -1.01 -22.26 1.46
CA ARG A 115 -0.14 -23.28 2.04
C ARG A 115 0.64 -22.69 3.21
N LYS A 116 0.58 -23.37 4.35
CA LYS A 116 1.16 -22.88 5.62
C LYS A 116 2.68 -22.63 5.56
N ASP A 117 3.41 -23.48 4.84
CA ASP A 117 4.85 -23.31 4.62
C ASP A 117 5.14 -22.02 3.81
N MET A 118 4.46 -21.82 2.68
CA MET A 118 4.60 -20.61 1.85
C MET A 118 4.20 -19.35 2.62
N ILE A 119 3.15 -19.41 3.41
CA ILE A 119 2.73 -18.28 4.28
C ILE A 119 3.80 -18.00 5.34
N GLY A 120 4.38 -19.05 5.92
CA GLY A 120 5.50 -18.94 6.88
C GLY A 120 6.70 -18.22 6.27
N ASP A 121 7.14 -18.66 5.09
CA ASP A 121 8.24 -18.03 4.36
C ASP A 121 7.94 -16.58 4.00
N LEU A 122 6.75 -16.31 3.49
CA LEU A 122 6.33 -14.94 3.17
C LEU A 122 6.35 -14.03 4.41
N ARG A 123 5.89 -14.53 5.56
CA ARG A 123 5.94 -13.77 6.83
C ARG A 123 7.37 -13.42 7.21
N VAL A 124 8.29 -14.38 7.14
CA VAL A 124 9.71 -14.14 7.45
C VAL A 124 10.28 -13.03 6.56
N ILE A 125 9.99 -13.07 5.26
CA ILE A 125 10.42 -12.03 4.31
C ILE A 125 9.82 -10.67 4.67
N LEU A 126 8.50 -10.60 4.93
CA LEU A 126 7.83 -9.36 5.28
C LEU A 126 8.32 -8.79 6.61
N ASP A 127 8.63 -9.63 7.59
CA ASP A 127 9.15 -9.20 8.88
C ASP A 127 10.59 -8.69 8.77
N ASP A 128 11.41 -9.27 7.90
CA ASP A 128 12.75 -8.75 7.58
C ASP A 128 12.66 -7.36 6.91
N TRP A 129 11.80 -7.20 5.92
CA TRP A 129 11.58 -5.90 5.28
C TRP A 129 11.04 -4.85 6.27
N LYS A 130 10.13 -5.25 7.16
CA LYS A 130 9.63 -4.38 8.23
C LYS A 130 10.76 -3.91 9.15
N LYS A 131 11.66 -4.81 9.57
CA LYS A 131 12.82 -4.47 10.41
C LYS A 131 13.78 -3.47 9.76
N LYS A 132 13.90 -3.53 8.42
CA LYS A 132 14.74 -2.62 7.63
C LYS A 132 14.06 -1.29 7.29
N SER A 133 12.76 -1.16 7.57
CA SER A 133 11.95 0.02 7.27
C SER A 133 11.84 0.94 8.47
N THR A 134 11.68 2.23 8.20
CA THR A 134 11.35 3.23 9.21
C THR A 134 9.85 3.58 9.14
N PRO A 135 9.15 3.76 10.28
CA PRO A 135 7.78 4.24 10.27
C PRO A 135 7.68 5.60 9.57
N PHE A 136 6.66 5.76 8.74
CA PHE A 136 6.35 7.05 8.15
C PHE A 136 5.88 8.01 9.26
N SER A 137 6.51 9.19 9.32
CA SER A 137 6.08 10.28 10.17
C SER A 137 5.58 11.44 9.31
N GLY A 138 4.33 11.83 9.49
CA GLY A 138 3.80 13.03 8.83
C GLY A 138 4.55 14.32 9.23
N ALA A 139 5.24 14.31 10.36
CA ALA A 139 6.07 15.42 10.83
C ALA A 139 7.32 15.66 9.96
N ASP A 140 7.80 14.64 9.25
CA ASP A 140 8.96 14.75 8.36
C ASP A 140 8.68 15.59 7.10
N PHE A 141 7.40 15.83 6.82
CA PHE A 141 6.96 16.66 5.71
C PHE A 141 6.59 18.06 6.19
N LYS A 142 7.59 18.97 6.25
CA LYS A 142 7.29 20.39 6.43
C LYS A 142 6.37 20.86 5.31
N ARG A 143 5.15 21.26 5.66
CA ARG A 143 4.17 21.78 4.70
C ARG A 143 4.74 23.07 4.08
N ARG A 144 4.88 23.07 2.75
CA ARG A 144 5.31 24.24 1.98
C ARG A 144 4.07 25.00 1.52
N TRP A 145 4.19 26.30 1.27
CA TRP A 145 3.06 27.16 0.87
C TRP A 145 2.32 26.67 -0.40
N TYR A 146 3.03 26.01 -1.30
CA TYR A 146 2.50 25.47 -2.55
C TYR A 146 1.92 24.03 -2.44
N ASP A 147 2.06 23.38 -1.31
CA ASP A 147 1.59 22.00 -1.14
C ASP A 147 0.07 21.87 -1.34
N GLY A 148 -0.71 22.90 -0.99
CA GLY A 148 -2.15 22.92 -1.24
C GLY A 148 -2.51 22.90 -2.74
N ILE A 149 -1.71 23.58 -3.57
CA ILE A 149 -1.89 23.58 -5.04
C ILE A 149 -1.53 22.19 -5.59
N LEU A 150 -0.41 21.65 -5.15
CA LEU A 150 0.04 20.32 -5.56
C LEU A 150 -0.93 19.22 -5.12
N GLU A 151 -1.47 19.28 -3.91
CA GLU A 151 -2.51 18.37 -3.42
C GLU A 151 -3.78 18.43 -4.30
N SER A 152 -4.17 19.63 -4.74
CA SER A 152 -5.32 19.81 -5.64
C SER A 152 -5.07 19.23 -7.02
N LEU A 153 -3.86 19.41 -7.56
CA LEU A 153 -3.45 18.80 -8.82
C LEU A 153 -3.40 17.27 -8.73
N VAL A 154 -2.83 16.73 -7.64
CA VAL A 154 -2.81 15.28 -7.39
C VAL A 154 -4.24 14.73 -7.35
N ARG A 155 -5.17 15.41 -6.68
CA ARG A 155 -6.58 14.99 -6.66
C ARG A 155 -7.22 14.94 -8.05
N LEU A 156 -6.83 15.86 -8.94
CA LEU A 156 -7.36 15.91 -10.30
C LEU A 156 -6.84 14.75 -11.17
N ILE A 157 -5.54 14.42 -11.04
CA ILE A 157 -4.90 13.35 -11.82
C ILE A 157 -4.98 11.98 -11.15
N TYR A 158 -5.38 11.92 -9.88
CA TYR A 158 -5.49 10.70 -9.09
C TYR A 158 -6.28 9.55 -9.75
N PRO A 159 -7.39 9.78 -10.49
CA PRO A 159 -8.11 8.71 -11.17
C PRO A 159 -7.35 8.09 -12.34
N VAL A 160 -6.29 8.74 -12.84
CA VAL A 160 -5.50 8.33 -14.01
C VAL A 160 -4.14 7.74 -13.60
N LEU A 161 -3.64 8.08 -12.40
CA LEU A 161 -2.47 7.46 -11.77
C LEU A 161 -2.85 6.11 -11.16
#